data_0a45d439157aa95fba94e2dedf275166
#
_entry.id   0a45d439157aa95fba94e2dedf275166
#
_cell.length_a   1.000
_cell.length_b   1.000
_cell.length_c   1.000
_cell.angle_alpha   90.00
_cell.angle_beta   90.00
_cell.angle_gamma   90.00
#
_symmetry.space_group_name_H-M   'P 1'
#
loop_
_entity.id
_entity.type
_entity.pdbx_description
1 polymer ?
#
loop_
_entity_poly.entity_id
_entity_poly.type
_entity_poly.pdbx_seq_one_letter_code
_entity_poly.pdbx_strand_id
1 'polypeptide(L)'
;VRTQISSMSVDFASLSSQIVGSVKQLNDLREEAVQQYRREQRSRQKVFNELQRRRGNIRVLCRARPSSKLAGKERETGAYGTTTFNSEEEITVRNEAKKKRSANARCYQDFNFDHVFHPSSSQSDVYYEVSPMVQSAMDGFHSCIFAYGQTGSGKTYTMQGPQDDPGVYTRALHELFAVVDQREQTHKYTMQVSMVEIYNETIRDLLCDEKTAKNQAKTRGSGKGLDIKKGE
;
A
#
# COMPACT_ATOMS: atom_id res chain seq x y z
N VAL A 1 8.37 -55.77 48.28
CA VAL A 1 9.19 -54.76 47.60
C VAL A 1 9.39 -55.10 46.12
N ARG A 2 9.84 -56.31 45.70
CA ARG A 2 10.02 -56.64 44.26
C ARG A 2 8.73 -56.59 43.43
N THR A 3 7.61 -57.06 43.98
CA THR A 3 6.28 -57.03 43.30
C THR A 3 5.78 -55.61 43.13
N GLN A 4 6.00 -54.70 44.07
CA GLN A 4 5.64 -53.29 43.98
C GLN A 4 6.44 -52.52 42.93
N ILE A 5 7.77 -52.81 42.83
CA ILE A 5 8.65 -52.20 41.83
C ILE A 5 8.22 -52.66 40.42
N SER A 6 7.85 -53.94 40.26
CA SER A 6 7.37 -54.48 38.98
C SER A 6 6.03 -53.84 38.54
N SER A 7 5.08 -53.65 39.44
CA SER A 7 3.82 -52.98 39.12
C SER A 7 4.02 -51.50 38.74
N MET A 8 4.86 -50.78 39.47
CA MET A 8 5.19 -49.39 39.16
C MET A 8 5.87 -49.25 37.80
N SER A 9 6.72 -50.19 37.40
CA SER A 9 7.34 -50.14 36.07
C SER A 9 6.36 -50.37 34.93
N VAL A 10 5.35 -51.22 35.11
CA VAL A 10 4.27 -51.44 34.13
C VAL A 10 3.37 -50.21 34.02
N ASP A 11 3.01 -49.63 35.18
CA ASP A 11 2.20 -48.41 35.23
C ASP A 11 2.89 -47.22 34.55
N PHE A 12 4.21 -47.08 34.75
CA PHE A 12 5.02 -46.04 34.12
C PHE A 12 5.12 -46.24 32.60
N ALA A 13 5.31 -47.47 32.13
CA ALA A 13 5.33 -47.79 30.68
C ALA A 13 3.97 -47.51 30.04
N SER A 14 2.88 -47.84 30.71
CA SER A 14 1.51 -47.54 30.24
C SER A 14 1.28 -46.05 30.14
N LEU A 15 1.62 -45.29 31.18
CA LEU A 15 1.47 -43.82 31.20
C LEU A 15 2.34 -43.16 30.11
N SER A 16 3.58 -43.62 29.94
CA SER A 16 4.49 -43.14 28.86
C SER A 16 3.90 -43.37 27.48
N SER A 17 3.30 -44.56 27.23
CA SER A 17 2.65 -44.88 25.97
C SER A 17 1.42 -43.98 25.71
N GLN A 18 0.61 -43.72 26.75
CA GLN A 18 -0.54 -42.81 26.65
C GLN A 18 -0.09 -41.36 26.33
N ILE A 19 0.96 -40.86 26.98
CA ILE A 19 1.51 -39.55 26.71
C ILE A 19 1.99 -39.45 25.28
N VAL A 20 2.78 -40.41 24.78
CA VAL A 20 3.27 -40.45 23.43
C VAL A 20 2.12 -40.48 22.41
N GLY A 21 1.07 -41.29 22.69
CA GLY A 21 -0.13 -41.33 21.86
C GLY A 21 -0.86 -39.98 21.79
N SER A 22 -1.04 -39.35 22.97
CA SER A 22 -1.67 -38.02 23.04
C SER A 22 -0.89 -36.93 22.31
N VAL A 23 0.44 -36.95 22.47
CA VAL A 23 1.33 -35.98 21.76
C VAL A 23 1.25 -36.18 20.25
N LYS A 24 1.22 -37.43 19.79
CA LYS A 24 1.06 -37.74 18.37
C LYS A 24 -0.28 -37.22 17.84
N GLN A 25 -1.36 -37.50 18.54
CA GLN A 25 -2.71 -37.03 18.19
C GLN A 25 -2.77 -35.48 18.10
N LEU A 26 -2.17 -34.80 19.08
CA LEU A 26 -2.10 -33.32 19.07
C LEU A 26 -1.30 -32.78 17.88
N ASN A 27 -0.19 -33.43 17.52
CA ASN A 27 0.59 -33.04 16.36
C ASN A 27 -0.20 -33.25 15.05
N ASP A 28 -0.88 -34.38 14.89
CA ASP A 28 -1.70 -34.67 13.71
C ASP A 28 -2.83 -33.60 13.57
N LEU A 29 -3.55 -33.30 14.65
CA LEU A 29 -4.58 -32.24 14.67
C LEU A 29 -4.01 -30.85 14.35
N ARG A 30 -2.80 -30.55 14.86
CA ARG A 30 -2.11 -29.30 14.54
C ARG A 30 -1.75 -29.22 13.05
N GLU A 31 -1.26 -30.29 12.48
CA GLU A 31 -0.92 -30.33 11.05
C GLU A 31 -2.17 -30.16 10.18
N GLU A 32 -3.27 -30.82 10.52
CA GLU A 32 -4.54 -30.65 9.82
C GLU A 32 -5.05 -29.22 9.90
N ALA A 33 -5.04 -28.60 11.08
CA ALA A 33 -5.44 -27.22 11.29
C ALA A 33 -4.57 -26.23 10.47
N VAL A 34 -3.26 -26.44 10.44
CA VAL A 34 -2.32 -25.63 9.64
C VAL A 34 -2.61 -25.78 8.15
N GLN A 35 -2.87 -26.99 7.68
CA GLN A 35 -3.21 -27.23 6.26
C GLN A 35 -4.55 -26.58 5.88
N GLN A 36 -5.56 -26.69 6.75
CA GLN A 36 -6.86 -26.05 6.53
C GLN A 36 -6.71 -24.53 6.47
N TYR A 37 -5.98 -23.92 7.43
CA TYR A 37 -5.68 -22.50 7.44
C TYR A 37 -4.98 -22.03 6.15
N ARG A 38 -3.97 -22.78 5.68
CA ARG A 38 -3.27 -22.46 4.42
C ARG A 38 -4.18 -22.53 3.19
N ARG A 39 -5.11 -23.49 3.17
CA ARG A 39 -6.10 -23.60 2.08
C ARG A 39 -7.05 -22.42 2.08
N GLU A 40 -7.54 -22.04 3.26
CA GLU A 40 -8.44 -20.90 3.41
C GLU A 40 -7.75 -19.57 3.04
N GLN A 41 -6.53 -19.35 3.48
CA GLN A 41 -5.74 -18.18 3.09
C GLN A 41 -5.59 -18.08 1.57
N ARG A 42 -5.21 -19.18 0.90
CA ARG A 42 -5.08 -19.20 -0.56
C ARG A 42 -6.40 -18.92 -1.27
N SER A 43 -7.50 -19.39 -0.73
CA SER A 43 -8.84 -19.14 -1.28
C SER A 43 -9.20 -17.66 -1.15
N ARG A 44 -9.04 -17.06 0.04
CA ARG A 44 -9.26 -15.62 0.28
C ARG A 44 -8.41 -14.76 -0.65
N GLN A 45 -7.14 -15.10 -0.79
CA GLN A 45 -6.19 -14.43 -1.66
C GLN A 45 -6.65 -14.43 -3.12
N LYS A 46 -7.11 -15.58 -3.63
CA LYS A 46 -7.65 -15.69 -4.99
C LYS A 46 -8.89 -14.81 -5.19
N VAL A 47 -9.84 -14.86 -4.26
CA VAL A 47 -11.08 -14.07 -4.33
C VAL A 47 -10.76 -12.57 -4.27
N PHE A 48 -9.86 -12.17 -3.38
CA PHE A 48 -9.42 -10.78 -3.25
C PHE A 48 -8.78 -10.27 -4.55
N ASN A 49 -7.86 -11.03 -5.13
CA ASN A 49 -7.18 -10.65 -6.37
C ASN A 49 -8.13 -10.62 -7.57
N GLU A 50 -9.10 -11.53 -7.64
CA GLU A 50 -10.13 -11.49 -8.66
C GLU A 50 -11.03 -10.24 -8.51
N LEU A 51 -11.36 -9.86 -7.27
CA LEU A 51 -12.07 -8.61 -6.99
C LEU A 51 -11.29 -7.39 -7.49
N GLN A 52 -9.96 -7.34 -7.21
CA GLN A 52 -9.10 -6.25 -7.68
C GLN A 52 -9.03 -6.20 -9.21
N ARG A 53 -8.96 -7.34 -9.90
CA ARG A 53 -9.01 -7.40 -11.37
C ARG A 53 -10.31 -6.86 -11.93
N ARG A 54 -11.45 -7.16 -11.31
CA ARG A 54 -12.77 -6.66 -11.73
C ARG A 54 -12.94 -5.16 -11.49
N ARG A 55 -12.29 -4.61 -10.47
CA ARG A 55 -12.23 -3.16 -10.23
C ARG A 55 -11.39 -2.42 -11.26
N GLY A 56 -10.57 -3.11 -12.05
CA GLY A 56 -9.67 -2.56 -13.05
C GLY A 56 -8.21 -2.50 -12.61
N ASN A 57 -7.30 -2.73 -13.56
CA ASN A 57 -5.86 -2.72 -13.29
C ASN A 57 -5.29 -1.29 -13.09
N ILE A 58 -6.00 -0.28 -13.61
CA ILE A 58 -5.64 1.13 -13.46
C ILE A 58 -6.77 1.79 -12.68
N ARG A 59 -6.42 2.38 -11.53
CA ARG A 59 -7.36 3.15 -10.71
C ARG A 59 -6.90 4.59 -10.66
N VAL A 60 -7.80 5.50 -10.95
CA VAL A 60 -7.54 6.94 -10.95
C VAL A 60 -8.32 7.58 -9.81
N LEU A 61 -7.61 7.99 -8.77
CA LEU A 61 -8.17 8.62 -7.58
C LEU A 61 -7.92 10.13 -7.64
N CYS A 62 -8.96 10.91 -7.46
CA CYS A 62 -8.86 12.37 -7.43
C CYS A 62 -8.82 12.89 -6.01
N ARG A 63 -7.84 13.69 -5.65
CA ARG A 63 -7.76 14.35 -4.34
C ARG A 63 -7.75 15.86 -4.48
N ALA A 64 -8.76 16.52 -3.94
CA ALA A 64 -8.83 17.96 -3.92
C ALA A 64 -8.09 18.54 -2.71
N ARG A 65 -7.18 19.50 -2.97
CA ARG A 65 -6.45 20.20 -1.90
C ARG A 65 -7.37 21.24 -1.23
N PRO A 66 -7.39 21.33 0.12
CA PRO A 66 -8.08 22.40 0.81
C PRO A 66 -7.60 23.79 0.34
N SER A 67 -8.53 24.69 0.07
CA SER A 67 -8.19 26.08 -0.25
C SER A 67 -7.97 26.88 1.02
N SER A 68 -6.81 27.51 1.14
CA SER A 68 -6.48 28.37 2.29
C SER A 68 -7.36 29.62 2.39
N LYS A 69 -8.04 30.00 1.31
CA LYS A 69 -8.91 31.19 1.25
C LYS A 69 -10.35 30.94 1.68
N LEU A 70 -10.75 29.68 1.90
CA LEU A 70 -12.14 29.28 2.05
C LEU A 70 -12.43 28.60 3.40
N ALA A 71 -11.62 28.88 4.40
CA ALA A 71 -11.83 28.35 5.75
C ALA A 71 -13.05 29.04 6.41
N GLY A 72 -14.25 28.48 6.26
CA GLY A 72 -15.37 28.83 7.12
C GLY A 72 -16.77 28.77 6.54
N LYS A 73 -17.00 29.16 5.29
CA LYS A 73 -18.38 29.25 4.74
C LYS A 73 -18.81 28.19 3.72
N GLU A 74 -17.88 27.46 3.13
CA GLU A 74 -18.17 26.53 2.02
C GLU A 74 -18.21 25.05 2.42
N ARG A 75 -17.96 24.73 3.69
CA ARG A 75 -18.09 23.34 4.19
C ARG A 75 -19.54 22.81 4.11
N GLU A 76 -20.54 23.69 4.13
CA GLU A 76 -21.96 23.29 4.14
C GLU A 76 -22.56 23.13 2.74
N THR A 77 -21.95 23.70 1.70
CA THR A 77 -22.54 23.71 0.34
C THR A 77 -21.90 22.72 -0.64
N GLY A 78 -20.85 22.00 -0.23
CA GLY A 78 -20.13 21.05 -1.11
C GLY A 78 -19.40 21.72 -2.29
N ALA A 79 -19.36 23.05 -2.35
CA ALA A 79 -18.71 23.81 -3.40
C ALA A 79 -17.37 24.39 -2.91
N TYR A 80 -16.29 24.04 -3.60
CA TYR A 80 -14.96 24.57 -3.34
C TYR A 80 -14.54 25.53 -4.45
N GLY A 81 -14.96 26.80 -4.32
CA GLY A 81 -14.67 27.82 -5.31
C GLY A 81 -15.23 27.48 -6.69
N THR A 82 -14.42 26.87 -7.55
CA THR A 82 -14.82 26.45 -8.90
C THR A 82 -15.15 24.97 -9.03
N THR A 83 -15.12 24.22 -7.94
CA THR A 83 -15.29 22.75 -7.94
C THR A 83 -16.49 22.37 -7.07
N THR A 84 -17.37 21.54 -7.61
CA THR A 84 -18.51 20.92 -6.91
C THR A 84 -18.29 19.42 -6.86
N PHE A 85 -18.47 18.81 -5.68
CA PHE A 85 -18.37 17.37 -5.47
C PHE A 85 -19.77 16.77 -5.55
N ASN A 86 -20.05 16.06 -6.65
CA ASN A 86 -21.40 15.52 -6.91
C ASN A 86 -21.57 14.16 -6.20
N SER A 87 -20.52 13.35 -6.18
CA SER A 87 -20.51 12.04 -5.54
C SER A 87 -19.07 11.66 -5.15
N GLU A 88 -18.90 10.44 -4.64
CA GLU A 88 -17.58 9.83 -4.38
C GLU A 88 -16.80 9.51 -5.66
N GLU A 89 -17.41 9.60 -6.83
CA GLU A 89 -16.79 9.28 -8.11
C GLU A 89 -16.81 10.46 -9.09
N GLU A 90 -17.59 11.52 -8.83
CA GLU A 90 -17.83 12.59 -9.77
C GLU A 90 -17.57 13.98 -9.20
N ILE A 91 -16.83 14.78 -9.96
CA ILE A 91 -16.64 16.20 -9.69
C ILE A 91 -16.99 17.05 -10.89
N THR A 92 -17.57 18.22 -10.65
CA THR A 92 -17.81 19.27 -11.65
C THR A 92 -16.87 20.42 -11.41
N VAL A 93 -16.12 20.80 -12.44
CA VAL A 93 -15.21 21.96 -12.40
C VAL A 93 -15.74 23.09 -13.26
N ARG A 94 -15.85 24.28 -12.69
CA ARG A 94 -16.21 25.49 -13.43
C ARG A 94 -14.99 26.11 -14.10
N ASN A 95 -15.02 26.20 -15.41
CA ASN A 95 -13.96 26.83 -16.20
C ASN A 95 -14.28 28.29 -16.49
N GLU A 96 -13.72 29.21 -15.70
CA GLU A 96 -13.96 30.65 -15.85
C GLU A 96 -13.38 31.23 -17.13
N ALA A 97 -12.34 30.63 -17.72
CA ALA A 97 -11.75 31.08 -18.97
C ALA A 97 -12.69 30.90 -20.15
N LYS A 98 -13.56 29.90 -20.15
CA LYS A 98 -14.60 29.70 -21.17
C LYS A 98 -15.72 30.74 -21.06
N LYS A 99 -16.07 31.21 -19.85
CA LYS A 99 -17.08 32.25 -19.63
C LYS A 99 -16.69 33.58 -20.25
N LYS A 100 -15.38 33.91 -20.27
CA LYS A 100 -14.87 35.15 -20.88
C LYS A 100 -14.89 35.16 -22.40
N ARG A 101 -14.94 33.97 -23.04
CA ARG A 101 -14.87 33.83 -24.51
C ARG A 101 -16.22 33.76 -25.21
N SER A 102 -17.30 33.31 -24.53
CA SER A 102 -18.62 33.24 -25.07
C SER A 102 -19.68 33.16 -23.95
N ALA A 103 -20.71 33.98 -24.03
CA ALA A 103 -21.83 33.98 -23.06
C ALA A 103 -22.59 32.64 -23.02
N ASN A 104 -22.53 31.87 -24.11
CA ASN A 104 -23.23 30.58 -24.27
C ASN A 104 -22.32 29.34 -24.11
N ALA A 105 -21.04 29.51 -23.74
CA ALA A 105 -20.15 28.36 -23.53
C ALA A 105 -20.52 27.61 -22.23
N ARG A 106 -20.60 26.27 -22.29
CA ARG A 106 -20.73 25.45 -21.10
C ARG A 106 -19.52 25.70 -20.20
N CYS A 107 -19.76 26.42 -19.08
CA CYS A 107 -18.70 26.79 -18.14
C CYS A 107 -18.36 25.65 -17.16
N TYR A 108 -19.12 24.57 -17.16
CA TYR A 108 -18.97 23.43 -16.26
C TYR A 108 -18.47 22.24 -17.05
N GLN A 109 -17.59 21.46 -16.43
CA GLN A 109 -17.05 20.23 -16.99
C GLN A 109 -17.05 19.17 -15.89
N ASP A 110 -17.69 18.03 -16.18
CA ASP A 110 -17.80 16.90 -15.29
C ASP A 110 -16.64 15.94 -15.54
N PHE A 111 -16.10 15.36 -14.45
CA PHE A 111 -15.04 14.38 -14.47
C PHE A 111 -15.44 13.22 -13.56
N ASN A 112 -15.23 12.00 -14.06
CA ASN A 112 -15.45 10.77 -13.32
C ASN A 112 -14.10 10.11 -12.98
N PHE A 113 -14.00 9.60 -11.74
CA PHE A 113 -12.84 8.92 -11.20
C PHE A 113 -13.28 7.65 -10.48
N ASP A 114 -12.36 6.76 -10.16
CA ASP A 114 -12.66 5.59 -9.32
C ASP A 114 -12.96 5.97 -7.87
N HIS A 115 -12.42 7.10 -7.41
CA HIS A 115 -12.80 7.73 -6.15
C HIS A 115 -12.36 9.20 -6.11
N VAL A 116 -13.14 10.05 -5.48
CA VAL A 116 -12.90 11.48 -5.30
C VAL A 116 -12.81 11.81 -3.81
N PHE A 117 -11.61 12.18 -3.36
CA PHE A 117 -11.39 12.65 -1.99
C PHE A 117 -11.75 14.12 -1.86
N HIS A 118 -12.71 14.41 -1.02
CA HIS A 118 -13.08 15.76 -0.64
C HIS A 118 -11.90 16.45 0.09
N PRO A 119 -11.82 17.81 0.04
CA PRO A 119 -10.76 18.53 0.76
C PRO A 119 -10.67 18.28 2.27
N SER A 120 -11.74 17.78 2.88
CA SER A 120 -11.79 17.38 4.30
C SER A 120 -11.29 15.95 4.55
N SER A 121 -11.04 15.16 3.50
CA SER A 121 -10.59 13.77 3.64
C SER A 121 -9.20 13.71 4.28
N SER A 122 -9.05 12.84 5.26
CA SER A 122 -7.81 12.61 5.99
C SER A 122 -6.81 11.77 5.19
N GLN A 123 -5.58 11.66 5.67
CA GLN A 123 -4.58 10.74 5.10
C GLN A 123 -5.01 9.27 5.25
N SER A 124 -5.71 8.94 6.33
CA SER A 124 -6.23 7.58 6.52
C SER A 124 -7.32 7.22 5.51
N ASP A 125 -8.20 8.16 5.14
CA ASP A 125 -9.22 7.92 4.12
C ASP A 125 -8.58 7.63 2.77
N VAL A 126 -7.55 8.42 2.40
CA VAL A 126 -6.77 8.17 1.17
C VAL A 126 -6.08 6.82 1.22
N TYR A 127 -5.48 6.48 2.36
CA TYR A 127 -4.77 5.21 2.51
C TYR A 127 -5.71 4.00 2.45
N TYR A 128 -6.92 4.12 2.96
CA TYR A 128 -7.93 3.06 2.90
C TYR A 128 -8.19 2.57 1.46
N GLU A 129 -8.26 3.48 0.49
CA GLU A 129 -8.42 3.14 -0.93
C GLU A 129 -7.14 2.56 -1.56
N VAL A 130 -5.98 2.85 -0.99
CA VAL A 130 -4.66 2.39 -1.49
C VAL A 130 -4.22 1.06 -0.87
N SER A 131 -4.60 0.79 0.38
CA SER A 131 -4.20 -0.41 1.13
C SER A 131 -4.42 -1.73 0.36
N PRO A 132 -5.51 -1.93 -0.42
CA PRO A 132 -5.67 -3.14 -1.24
C PRO A 132 -4.54 -3.37 -2.25
N MET A 133 -3.88 -2.32 -2.72
CA MET A 133 -2.73 -2.43 -3.65
C MET A 133 -1.49 -2.93 -2.92
N VAL A 134 -1.29 -2.48 -1.67
CA VAL A 134 -0.20 -2.94 -0.80
C VAL A 134 -0.39 -4.42 -0.48
N GLN A 135 -1.62 -4.84 -0.14
CA GLN A 135 -1.95 -6.23 0.10
C GLN A 135 -1.70 -7.11 -1.13
N SER A 136 -2.08 -6.63 -2.33
CA SER A 136 -1.80 -7.35 -3.59
C SER A 136 -0.29 -7.51 -3.82
N ALA A 137 0.52 -6.51 -3.48
CA ALA A 137 1.98 -6.61 -3.58
C ALA A 137 2.54 -7.70 -2.66
N MET A 138 2.04 -7.82 -1.43
CA MET A 138 2.42 -8.89 -0.50
C MET A 138 1.99 -10.28 -0.99
N ASP A 139 0.97 -10.34 -1.83
CA ASP A 139 0.51 -11.57 -2.47
C ASP A 139 1.27 -11.92 -3.77
N GLY A 140 2.30 -11.13 -4.11
CA GLY A 140 3.20 -11.38 -5.24
C GLY A 140 2.83 -10.68 -6.53
N PHE A 141 1.92 -9.69 -6.50
CA PHE A 141 1.58 -8.88 -7.67
C PHE A 141 2.42 -7.60 -7.70
N HIS A 142 2.77 -7.16 -8.90
CA HIS A 142 3.41 -5.87 -9.09
C HIS A 142 2.38 -4.75 -8.92
N SER A 143 2.66 -3.82 -8.02
CA SER A 143 1.82 -2.67 -7.76
C SER A 143 2.63 -1.40 -7.94
N CYS A 144 2.02 -0.39 -8.57
CA CYS A 144 2.61 0.93 -8.74
C CYS A 144 1.64 1.99 -8.24
N ILE A 145 2.10 2.85 -7.37
CA ILE A 145 1.33 3.97 -6.81
C ILE A 145 2.10 5.25 -7.09
N PHE A 146 1.46 6.21 -7.74
CA PHE A 146 2.09 7.51 -7.99
C PHE A 146 1.09 8.65 -7.79
N ALA A 147 1.61 9.79 -7.36
CA ALA A 147 0.87 11.03 -7.26
C ALA A 147 1.18 11.92 -8.47
N TYR A 148 0.14 12.37 -9.16
CA TYR A 148 0.25 13.22 -10.33
C TYR A 148 -0.45 14.57 -10.09
N GLY A 149 0.15 15.63 -10.60
CA GLY A 149 -0.41 16.99 -10.50
C GLY A 149 0.66 18.07 -10.66
N GLN A 150 0.22 19.31 -10.82
CA GLN A 150 1.13 20.45 -10.93
C GLN A 150 1.95 20.68 -9.67
N THR A 151 2.98 21.52 -9.76
CA THR A 151 3.74 21.94 -8.57
C THR A 151 2.82 22.63 -7.56
N GLY A 152 2.96 22.25 -6.29
CA GLY A 152 2.10 22.76 -5.20
C GLY A 152 0.70 22.14 -5.12
N SER A 153 0.35 21.13 -5.93
CA SER A 153 -0.96 20.45 -5.85
C SER A 153 -1.14 19.58 -4.60
N GLY A 154 -0.06 19.20 -3.91
CA GLY A 154 -0.11 18.36 -2.72
C GLY A 154 0.38 16.92 -2.92
N LYS A 155 1.14 16.64 -4.00
CA LYS A 155 1.73 15.31 -4.25
C LYS A 155 2.55 14.80 -3.07
N THR A 156 3.47 15.62 -2.59
CA THR A 156 4.33 15.28 -1.43
C THR A 156 3.51 15.12 -0.15
N TYR A 157 2.51 15.98 0.06
CA TYR A 157 1.60 15.82 1.20
C TYR A 157 0.85 14.49 1.16
N THR A 158 0.37 14.08 0.00
CA THR A 158 -0.35 12.81 -0.16
C THR A 158 0.58 11.61 0.03
N MET A 159 1.79 11.66 -0.52
CA MET A 159 2.72 10.52 -0.47
C MET A 159 3.46 10.44 0.87
N GLN A 160 4.02 11.54 1.34
CA GLN A 160 4.81 11.61 2.57
C GLN A 160 3.95 11.98 3.77
N GLY A 161 3.18 13.06 3.65
CA GLY A 161 2.45 13.65 4.74
C GLY A 161 3.33 14.30 5.81
N PRO A 162 2.74 14.96 6.79
CA PRO A 162 3.43 15.42 7.99
C PRO A 162 3.70 14.26 8.94
N GLN A 163 4.52 14.49 9.97
CA GLN A 163 4.94 13.44 10.90
C GLN A 163 3.80 12.93 11.78
N ASP A 164 2.88 13.81 12.14
CA ASP A 164 1.69 13.53 12.96
C ASP A 164 0.53 12.91 12.17
N ASP A 165 0.50 13.07 10.83
CA ASP A 165 -0.47 12.43 9.94
C ASP A 165 0.23 11.95 8.66
N PRO A 166 0.95 10.80 8.72
CA PRO A 166 1.77 10.32 7.61
C PRO A 166 0.95 9.95 6.39
N GLY A 167 1.56 10.13 5.22
CA GLY A 167 0.97 9.85 3.93
C GLY A 167 1.05 8.37 3.52
N VAL A 168 0.80 8.14 2.24
CA VAL A 168 0.61 6.80 1.66
C VAL A 168 1.82 5.90 1.87
N TYR A 169 3.05 6.37 1.55
CA TYR A 169 4.20 5.46 1.60
C TYR A 169 4.59 5.06 3.03
N THR A 170 4.46 5.96 4.01
CA THR A 170 4.76 5.64 5.41
C THR A 170 3.76 4.62 5.97
N ARG A 171 2.48 4.81 5.67
CA ARG A 171 1.41 3.87 6.06
C ARG A 171 1.59 2.52 5.38
N ALA A 172 1.96 2.51 4.09
CA ALA A 172 2.25 1.29 3.34
C ALA A 172 3.43 0.51 3.95
N LEU A 173 4.51 1.18 4.33
CA LEU A 173 5.64 0.55 5.01
C LEU A 173 5.22 -0.05 6.36
N HIS A 174 4.44 0.68 7.16
CA HIS A 174 3.94 0.16 8.43
C HIS A 174 3.07 -1.10 8.21
N GLU A 175 2.18 -1.10 7.22
CA GLU A 175 1.37 -2.26 6.89
C GLU A 175 2.23 -3.44 6.42
N LEU A 176 3.21 -3.20 5.55
CA LEU A 176 4.15 -4.22 5.08
C LEU A 176 4.89 -4.89 6.24
N PHE A 177 5.44 -4.10 7.17
CA PHE A 177 6.14 -4.65 8.33
C PHE A 177 5.19 -5.40 9.27
N ALA A 178 3.98 -4.89 9.51
CA ALA A 178 2.98 -5.59 10.32
C ALA A 178 2.59 -6.96 9.72
N VAL A 179 2.48 -7.05 8.38
CA VAL A 179 2.21 -8.33 7.70
C VAL A 179 3.41 -9.28 7.78
N VAL A 180 4.64 -8.76 7.69
CA VAL A 180 5.86 -9.57 7.85
C VAL A 180 5.91 -10.17 9.25
N ASP A 181 5.68 -9.38 10.30
CA ASP A 181 5.69 -9.83 11.68
C ASP A 181 4.60 -10.90 11.93
N GLN A 182 3.40 -10.70 11.40
CA GLN A 182 2.32 -11.70 11.50
C GLN A 182 2.65 -13.03 10.81
N ARG A 183 3.45 -12.99 9.74
CA ARG A 183 3.79 -14.17 8.94
C ARG A 183 5.16 -14.77 9.26
N GLU A 184 5.90 -14.25 10.23
CA GLU A 184 7.27 -14.65 10.58
C GLU A 184 7.42 -16.16 10.79
N GLN A 185 6.45 -16.80 11.44
CA GLN A 185 6.48 -18.25 11.70
C GLN A 185 6.32 -19.12 10.43
N THR A 186 5.82 -18.57 9.34
CA THR A 186 5.46 -19.33 8.13
C THR A 186 6.27 -18.91 6.90
N HIS A 187 6.79 -17.67 6.88
CA HIS A 187 7.47 -17.09 5.73
C HIS A 187 8.71 -16.30 6.18
N LYS A 188 9.77 -16.38 5.38
CA LYS A 188 10.94 -15.51 5.53
C LYS A 188 10.88 -14.45 4.43
N TYR A 189 10.83 -13.19 4.83
CA TYR A 189 10.82 -12.05 3.91
C TYR A 189 12.20 -11.41 3.81
N THR A 190 12.57 -10.99 2.63
CA THR A 190 13.72 -10.11 2.39
C THR A 190 13.20 -8.86 1.70
N MET A 191 13.38 -7.71 2.33
CA MET A 191 12.97 -6.43 1.76
C MET A 191 14.20 -5.69 1.24
N GLN A 192 14.04 -5.10 0.06
CA GLN A 192 15.04 -4.22 -0.54
C GLN A 192 14.36 -2.92 -0.92
N VAL A 193 15.05 -1.82 -0.73
CA VAL A 193 14.60 -0.49 -1.12
C VAL A 193 15.61 0.14 -2.06
N SER A 194 15.10 0.83 -3.08
CA SER A 194 15.88 1.74 -3.91
C SER A 194 15.15 3.06 -4.01
N MET A 195 15.88 4.17 -4.06
CA MET A 195 15.29 5.50 -4.16
C MET A 195 16.03 6.29 -5.22
N VAL A 196 15.31 6.71 -6.24
CA VAL A 196 15.87 7.44 -7.38
C VAL A 196 15.12 8.74 -7.61
N GLU A 197 15.86 9.76 -7.99
CA GLU A 197 15.33 11.03 -8.50
C GLU A 197 15.61 11.11 -10.00
N ILE A 198 14.59 11.48 -10.77
CA ILE A 198 14.75 11.83 -12.19
C ILE A 198 14.43 13.31 -12.32
N TYR A 199 15.45 14.11 -12.56
CA TYR A 199 15.30 15.54 -12.72
C TYR A 199 16.14 16.02 -13.90
N ASN A 200 15.51 16.76 -14.82
CA ASN A 200 16.16 17.33 -16.01
C ASN A 200 17.02 16.28 -16.76
N GLU A 201 16.38 15.13 -17.10
CA GLU A 201 17.01 14.00 -17.83
C GLU A 201 18.19 13.33 -17.09
N THR A 202 18.40 13.68 -15.83
CA THR A 202 19.45 13.10 -14.99
C THR A 202 18.83 12.21 -13.93
N ILE A 203 19.38 10.99 -13.80
CA ILE A 203 18.96 10.02 -12.77
C ILE A 203 19.97 10.06 -11.63
N ARG A 204 19.47 10.21 -10.41
CA ARG A 204 20.28 10.18 -9.18
C ARG A 204 19.80 9.07 -8.27
N ASP A 205 20.74 8.31 -7.71
CA ASP A 205 20.48 7.41 -6.59
C ASP A 205 20.52 8.24 -5.30
N LEU A 206 19.39 8.29 -4.59
CA LEU A 206 19.23 9.08 -3.36
C LEU A 206 19.74 8.33 -2.12
N LEU A 207 20.02 7.03 -2.22
CA LEU A 207 20.58 6.22 -1.13
C LEU A 207 22.11 6.11 -1.20
N CYS A 208 22.73 6.64 -2.25
CA CYS A 208 24.17 6.61 -2.42
C CYS A 208 24.84 7.78 -1.66
N ASP A 209 25.81 7.47 -0.81
CA ASP A 209 26.61 8.49 -0.13
C ASP A 209 27.32 9.40 -1.14
N GLU A 210 27.36 10.71 -0.89
CA GLU A 210 28.02 11.70 -1.77
C GLU A 210 29.50 11.34 -2.09
N LYS A 211 30.22 10.67 -1.18
CA LYS A 211 31.60 10.21 -1.41
C LYS A 211 31.66 9.10 -2.45
N THR A 212 30.71 8.18 -2.43
CA THR A 212 30.59 7.08 -3.38
C THR A 212 30.12 7.58 -4.74
N ALA A 213 29.20 8.54 -4.77
CA ALA A 213 28.74 9.19 -6.01
C ALA A 213 29.88 9.93 -6.73
N LYS A 214 30.72 10.67 -6.00
CA LYS A 214 31.89 11.36 -6.57
C LYS A 214 32.98 10.39 -7.09
N ASN A 215 33.15 9.24 -6.44
CA ASN A 215 34.10 8.21 -6.89
C ASN A 215 33.57 7.47 -8.13
N GLN A 216 32.27 7.17 -8.21
CA GLN A 216 31.69 6.58 -9.41
C GLN A 216 31.69 7.51 -10.62
N ALA A 217 31.54 8.82 -10.40
CA ALA A 217 31.67 9.82 -11.46
C ALA A 217 33.11 9.93 -11.99
N LYS A 218 34.13 9.74 -11.13
CA LYS A 218 35.55 9.74 -11.53
C LYS A 218 35.98 8.46 -12.25
N THR A 219 35.38 7.30 -11.92
CA THR A 219 35.73 6.00 -12.53
C THR A 219 35.03 5.77 -13.87
N ARG A 220 33.90 6.44 -14.10
CA ARG A 220 33.15 6.43 -15.36
C ARG A 220 33.46 7.71 -16.12
N GLY A 221 34.58 7.74 -16.85
CA GLY A 221 34.99 8.90 -17.64
C GLY A 221 33.82 9.58 -18.34
N SER A 222 33.69 10.90 -18.12
CA SER A 222 32.78 11.87 -18.73
C SER A 222 31.36 11.36 -19.09
N GLY A 223 30.39 11.67 -18.25
CA GLY A 223 29.08 12.06 -18.76
C GLY A 223 28.00 11.01 -18.93
N LYS A 224 28.12 9.77 -18.39
CA LYS A 224 26.98 8.85 -18.37
C LYS A 224 26.44 8.71 -16.96
N GLY A 225 25.28 9.37 -16.71
CA GLY A 225 24.42 9.09 -15.58
C GLY A 225 23.94 7.62 -15.57
N LEU A 226 23.17 7.24 -14.56
CA LEU A 226 22.48 5.95 -14.54
C LEU A 226 21.63 5.79 -15.80
N ASP A 227 21.73 4.65 -16.45
CA ASP A 227 21.02 4.38 -17.70
C ASP A 227 19.80 3.51 -17.42
N ILE A 228 18.66 3.84 -18.03
CA ILE A 228 17.43 3.04 -17.90
C ILE A 228 17.56 1.86 -18.87
N LYS A 229 17.74 0.66 -18.34
CA LYS A 229 17.64 -0.57 -19.13
C LYS A 229 16.20 -1.02 -19.21
N LYS A 230 15.70 -1.30 -20.41
CA LYS A 230 14.44 -2.05 -20.55
C LYS A 230 14.70 -3.47 -20.05
N GLY A 231 13.90 -3.95 -19.10
CA GLY A 231 13.87 -5.34 -18.73
C GLY A 231 13.39 -6.20 -19.92
N GLU A 232 14.00 -7.35 -20.09
CA GLU A 232 13.54 -8.39 -21.01
C GLU A 232 12.25 -9.01 -20.51
#